data_5f91e2ba26be09b69749bf931afa3972
#
_entry.id   5f91e2ba26be09b69749bf931afa3972
#
_cell.length_a   1.000
_cell.length_b   1.000
_cell.length_c   1.000
_cell.angle_alpha   90.00
_cell.angle_beta   90.00
_cell.angle_gamma   90.00
#
_symmetry.space_group_name_H-M   'P 1'
#
loop_
_entity.id
_entity.type
_entity.pdbx_description
1 polymer ?
#
loop_
_entity_poly.entity_id
_entity_poly.type
_entity_poly.pdbx_seq_one_letter_code
_entity_poly.pdbx_strand_id
1 'polypeptide(L)'
;MIEDDARLAEMVGQYLEQSGFGFIHKGDGASGLAAVQESAPDLVVLDLMLPGMDGLEVCRRIRALPGAASATPVLMLTAKGDAMDRIIGLEMGADDYLPKPFEPRELLARIRAVLRRHGGQAAPSQPLLQ
;
A
#
# COMPACT_ATOMS: atom_id res chain seq x y z
N MET A 1 4.56 1.40 3.94
CA MET A 1 4.14 -0.01 3.96
C MET A 1 3.65 -0.37 5.35
N ILE A 2 2.47 -0.95 5.43
CA ILE A 2 1.92 -1.42 6.70
C ILE A 2 1.98 -2.94 6.68
N GLU A 3 2.91 -3.49 7.43
CA GLU A 3 3.25 -4.91 7.35
C GLU A 3 3.92 -5.33 8.65
N ASP A 4 3.44 -6.39 9.30
CA ASP A 4 4.03 -6.82 10.56
C ASP A 4 5.28 -7.68 10.41
N ASP A 5 5.53 -8.23 9.22
CA ASP A 5 6.75 -8.98 8.98
C ASP A 5 7.90 -8.01 8.69
N ALA A 6 8.71 -7.76 9.70
CA ALA A 6 9.78 -6.77 9.59
C ALA A 6 10.82 -7.14 8.54
N ARG A 7 11.10 -8.43 8.35
CA ARG A 7 12.07 -8.85 7.34
C ARG A 7 11.56 -8.56 5.94
N LEU A 8 10.28 -8.85 5.69
CA LEU A 8 9.69 -8.57 4.40
C LEU A 8 9.68 -7.07 4.14
N ALA A 9 9.32 -6.28 5.16
CA ALA A 9 9.28 -4.84 5.01
C ALA A 9 10.66 -4.27 4.73
N GLU A 10 11.69 -4.80 5.38
CA GLU A 10 13.05 -4.33 5.15
C GLU A 10 13.52 -4.64 3.73
N MET A 11 13.24 -5.84 3.25
CA MET A 11 13.61 -6.23 1.91
C MET A 11 12.91 -5.35 0.87
N VAL A 12 11.63 -5.16 1.05
CA VAL A 12 10.83 -4.34 0.15
C VAL A 12 11.32 -2.90 0.19
N GLY A 13 11.58 -2.39 1.40
CA GLY A 13 12.04 -1.02 1.56
C GLY A 13 13.34 -0.74 0.84
N GLN A 14 14.30 -1.66 0.99
CA GLN A 14 15.59 -1.49 0.31
C GLN A 14 15.40 -1.50 -1.20
N TYR A 15 14.57 -2.40 -1.70
CA TYR A 15 14.35 -2.50 -3.14
C TYR A 15 13.68 -1.23 -3.69
N LEU A 16 12.67 -0.73 -2.98
CA LEU A 16 11.96 0.46 -3.43
C LEU A 16 12.84 1.71 -3.33
N GLU A 17 13.65 1.80 -2.28
CA GLU A 17 14.54 2.95 -2.15
C GLU A 17 15.59 2.97 -3.26
N GLN A 18 16.09 1.80 -3.65
CA GLN A 18 17.01 1.71 -4.77
C GLN A 18 16.34 2.10 -6.08
N SER A 19 15.03 1.99 -6.14
CA SER A 19 14.27 2.36 -7.32
C SER A 19 13.80 3.82 -7.30
N GLY A 20 14.22 4.57 -6.31
CA GLY A 20 13.93 6.00 -6.26
C GLY A 20 12.75 6.42 -5.41
N PHE A 21 12.19 5.48 -4.64
CA PHE A 21 11.03 5.79 -3.80
C PHE A 21 11.44 6.07 -2.36
N GLY A 22 10.78 6.98 -1.71
CA GLY A 22 10.86 7.10 -0.26
C GLY A 22 10.06 5.98 0.36
N PHE A 23 10.44 5.54 1.54
CA PHE A 23 9.81 4.38 2.16
C PHE A 23 9.63 4.58 3.65
N ILE A 24 8.41 4.33 4.14
CA ILE A 24 8.10 4.35 5.55
C ILE A 24 7.45 3.02 5.90
N HIS A 25 7.90 2.39 6.97
CA HIS A 25 7.35 1.12 7.42
C HIS A 25 6.67 1.27 8.76
N LYS A 26 5.47 0.75 8.88
CA LYS A 26 4.77 0.62 10.16
C LYS A 26 4.31 -0.82 10.31
N GLY A 27 4.40 -1.33 11.52
CA GLY A 27 4.13 -2.74 11.79
C GLY A 27 2.70 -3.06 12.16
N ASP A 28 1.86 -2.07 12.34
CA ASP A 28 0.47 -2.31 12.72
C ASP A 28 -0.46 -1.26 12.11
N GLY A 29 -1.75 -1.55 12.18
CA GLY A 29 -2.74 -0.71 11.53
C GLY A 29 -2.86 0.68 12.12
N ALA A 30 -2.81 0.80 13.44
CA ALA A 30 -2.98 2.10 14.09
C ALA A 30 -1.83 3.04 13.75
N SER A 31 -0.58 2.54 13.84
CA SER A 31 0.58 3.34 13.48
C SER A 31 0.55 3.70 12.00
N GLY A 32 0.09 2.77 11.17
CA GLY A 32 -0.01 3.00 9.74
C GLY A 32 -1.00 4.09 9.41
N LEU A 33 -2.16 4.09 10.05
CA LEU A 33 -3.16 5.13 9.83
C LEU A 33 -2.62 6.49 10.23
N ALA A 34 -1.92 6.57 11.37
CA ALA A 34 -1.32 7.82 11.79
C ALA A 34 -0.31 8.32 10.76
N ALA A 35 0.49 7.40 10.22
CA ALA A 35 1.49 7.77 9.21
C ALA A 35 0.83 8.28 7.92
N VAL A 36 -0.30 7.71 7.52
CA VAL A 36 -1.01 8.18 6.33
C VAL A 36 -1.43 9.63 6.53
N GLN A 37 -1.94 9.95 7.70
CA GLN A 37 -2.37 11.31 7.97
C GLN A 37 -1.20 12.28 8.08
N GLU A 38 -0.10 11.85 8.70
CA GLU A 38 1.02 12.74 8.95
C GLU A 38 1.94 12.93 7.76
N SER A 39 2.16 11.87 7.01
CA SER A 39 3.16 11.89 5.95
C SER A 39 2.58 12.07 4.56
N ALA A 40 1.27 11.91 4.41
CA ALA A 40 0.59 12.04 3.14
C ALA A 40 1.32 11.27 2.03
N PRO A 41 1.47 9.96 2.19
CA PRO A 41 2.21 9.18 1.19
C PRO A 41 1.47 9.13 -0.13
N ASP A 42 2.19 8.86 -1.19
CA ASP A 42 1.59 8.76 -2.52
C ASP A 42 0.90 7.42 -2.73
N LEU A 43 1.24 6.42 -1.92
CA LEU A 43 0.63 5.10 -2.01
C LEU A 43 0.89 4.33 -0.71
N VAL A 44 -0.05 3.51 -0.31
CA VAL A 44 0.11 2.64 0.85
C VAL A 44 0.13 1.19 0.37
N VAL A 45 1.18 0.45 0.74
CA VAL A 45 1.20 -1.00 0.57
C VAL A 45 0.73 -1.58 1.89
N LEU A 46 -0.37 -2.31 1.87
CA LEU A 46 -1.08 -2.70 3.08
C LEU A 46 -1.28 -4.20 3.15
N ASP A 47 -0.70 -4.82 4.17
CA ASP A 47 -0.91 -6.24 4.38
C ASP A 47 -2.31 -6.48 4.92
N LEU A 48 -3.00 -7.44 4.35
CA LEU A 48 -4.34 -7.78 4.77
C LEU A 48 -4.32 -8.42 6.17
N MET A 49 -3.30 -9.20 6.46
CA MET A 49 -3.22 -9.95 7.72
C MET A 49 -2.34 -9.23 8.74
N LEU A 50 -2.92 -8.26 9.40
CA LEU A 50 -2.19 -7.50 10.43
C LEU A 50 -2.70 -7.89 11.83
N PRO A 51 -1.85 -7.82 12.85
CA PRO A 51 -2.30 -8.08 14.20
C PRO A 51 -3.19 -6.92 14.68
N GLY A 52 -4.17 -7.24 15.47
CA GLY A 52 -5.05 -6.25 16.05
C GLY A 52 -6.12 -5.76 15.09
N MET A 53 -5.77 -4.84 14.24
CA MET A 53 -6.69 -4.31 13.24
C MET A 53 -6.32 -4.89 11.89
N ASP A 54 -7.22 -5.60 11.23
CA ASP A 54 -6.86 -6.22 9.96
C ASP A 54 -6.77 -5.19 8.83
N GLY A 55 -6.20 -5.62 7.71
CA GLY A 55 -5.96 -4.71 6.60
C GLY A 55 -7.23 -4.15 5.98
N LEU A 56 -8.32 -4.90 5.99
CA LEU A 56 -9.58 -4.41 5.45
C LEU A 56 -10.09 -3.23 6.28
N GLU A 57 -9.97 -3.34 7.58
CA GLU A 57 -10.39 -2.26 8.46
C GLU A 57 -9.50 -1.02 8.28
N VAL A 58 -8.19 -1.23 8.11
CA VAL A 58 -7.28 -0.13 7.85
C VAL A 58 -7.67 0.58 6.56
N CYS A 59 -7.95 -0.17 5.51
CA CYS A 59 -8.34 0.40 4.22
C CYS A 59 -9.63 1.20 4.37
N ARG A 60 -10.61 0.65 5.07
CA ARG A 60 -11.86 1.34 5.30
C ARG A 60 -11.63 2.67 6.04
N ARG A 61 -10.76 2.66 7.03
CA ARG A 61 -10.48 3.88 7.79
C ARG A 61 -9.70 4.91 6.99
N ILE A 62 -8.83 4.46 6.09
CA ILE A 62 -8.16 5.39 5.18
C ILE A 62 -9.20 6.12 4.33
N ARG A 63 -10.16 5.37 3.80
CA ARG A 63 -11.19 5.97 2.95
C ARG A 63 -12.11 6.92 3.71
N ALA A 64 -12.17 6.80 5.04
CA ALA A 64 -12.96 7.68 5.87
C ALA A 64 -12.19 8.89 6.39
N LEU A 65 -10.90 9.00 6.08
CA LEU A 65 -10.10 10.14 6.54
C LEU A 65 -10.55 11.42 5.85
N PRO A 66 -10.39 12.57 6.54
CA PRO A 66 -10.78 13.83 5.93
C PRO A 66 -9.81 14.26 4.84
N GLY A 67 -10.30 15.04 3.92
CA GLY A 67 -9.46 15.67 2.90
C GLY A 67 -8.89 14.69 1.88
N ALA A 68 -7.76 15.04 1.35
CA ALA A 68 -7.14 14.27 0.30
C ALA A 68 -6.65 12.90 0.75
N ALA A 69 -6.46 12.70 2.04
CA ALA A 69 -5.97 11.42 2.56
C ALA A 69 -6.94 10.28 2.23
N SER A 70 -8.22 10.57 2.10
CA SER A 70 -9.21 9.54 1.79
C SER A 70 -9.02 8.93 0.41
N ALA A 71 -8.30 9.60 -0.45
CA ALA A 71 -8.06 9.14 -1.82
C ALA A 71 -6.68 8.51 -2.00
N THR A 72 -5.93 8.31 -0.93
CA THR A 72 -4.60 7.72 -1.01
C THR A 72 -4.68 6.34 -1.67
N PRO A 73 -3.91 6.08 -2.71
CA PRO A 73 -3.94 4.77 -3.35
C PRO A 73 -3.50 3.66 -2.40
N VAL A 74 -4.18 2.54 -2.44
CA VAL A 74 -3.87 1.39 -1.58
C VAL A 74 -3.64 0.16 -2.43
N LEU A 75 -2.47 -0.46 -2.27
CA LEU A 75 -2.16 -1.74 -2.88
C LEU A 75 -2.17 -2.78 -1.77
N MET A 76 -3.07 -3.73 -1.84
CA MET A 76 -3.27 -4.69 -0.77
C MET A 76 -2.48 -5.97 -1.00
N LEU A 77 -1.81 -6.46 0.03
CA LEU A 77 -1.13 -7.74 -0.03
C LEU A 77 -2.06 -8.80 0.55
N THR A 78 -2.26 -9.87 -0.19
CA THR A 78 -3.23 -10.90 0.18
C THR A 78 -2.56 -12.25 0.32
N ALA A 79 -3.25 -13.19 0.95
CA ALA A 79 -2.78 -14.56 1.00
C ALA A 79 -2.94 -15.19 -0.38
N LYS A 80 -2.00 -16.06 -0.71
CA LYS A 80 -2.01 -16.70 -2.00
C LYS A 80 -3.29 -17.52 -2.17
N GLY A 81 -3.93 -17.33 -3.30
CA GLY A 81 -5.10 -18.14 -3.63
C GLY A 81 -6.39 -17.71 -3.00
N ASP A 82 -6.40 -16.61 -2.26
CA ASP A 82 -7.62 -16.19 -1.59
C ASP A 82 -8.37 -15.19 -2.47
N ALA A 83 -9.19 -15.70 -3.34
CA ALA A 83 -9.98 -14.87 -4.25
C ALA A 83 -11.00 -14.02 -3.52
N MET A 84 -11.53 -14.53 -2.42
CA MET A 84 -12.53 -13.79 -1.66
C MET A 84 -11.92 -12.55 -1.02
N ASP A 85 -10.74 -12.68 -0.44
CA ASP A 85 -10.06 -11.53 0.14
C ASP A 85 -9.78 -10.47 -0.92
N ARG A 86 -9.47 -10.89 -2.14
CA ARG A 86 -9.21 -9.97 -3.22
C ARG A 86 -10.47 -9.19 -3.58
N ILE A 87 -11.59 -9.87 -3.69
CA ILE A 87 -12.85 -9.22 -4.02
C ILE A 87 -13.25 -8.23 -2.94
N ILE A 88 -13.15 -8.64 -1.69
CA ILE A 88 -13.52 -7.79 -0.57
C ILE A 88 -12.61 -6.57 -0.51
N GLY A 89 -11.32 -6.77 -0.74
CA GLY A 89 -10.37 -5.65 -0.73
C GLY A 89 -10.72 -4.60 -1.77
N LEU A 90 -11.05 -5.03 -2.97
CA LEU A 90 -11.43 -4.08 -4.03
C LEU A 90 -12.74 -3.39 -3.69
N GLU A 91 -13.67 -4.09 -3.09
CA GLU A 91 -14.93 -3.47 -2.67
C GLU A 91 -14.73 -2.46 -1.55
N MET A 92 -13.71 -2.67 -0.72
CA MET A 92 -13.40 -1.74 0.37
C MET A 92 -12.59 -0.54 -0.10
N GLY A 93 -12.27 -0.48 -1.38
CA GLY A 93 -11.60 0.69 -1.93
C GLY A 93 -10.11 0.53 -2.19
N ALA A 94 -9.60 -0.68 -2.20
CA ALA A 94 -8.22 -0.90 -2.60
C ALA A 94 -8.10 -0.70 -4.12
N ASP A 95 -6.96 -0.19 -4.54
CA ASP A 95 -6.73 0.10 -5.95
C ASP A 95 -6.15 -1.10 -6.70
N ASP A 96 -5.49 -1.99 -6.00
CA ASP A 96 -4.94 -3.19 -6.60
C ASP A 96 -4.62 -4.16 -5.46
N TYR A 97 -4.22 -5.35 -5.81
CA TYR A 97 -3.83 -6.35 -4.83
C TYR A 97 -2.70 -7.17 -5.39
N LEU A 98 -1.94 -7.81 -4.51
CA LEU A 98 -0.82 -8.65 -4.90
C LEU A 98 -0.75 -9.83 -3.94
N PRO A 99 -0.87 -11.08 -4.42
CA PRO A 99 -0.81 -12.23 -3.53
C PRO A 99 0.61 -12.47 -3.01
N LYS A 100 0.73 -12.93 -1.79
CA LYS A 100 2.00 -13.40 -1.23
C LYS A 100 2.14 -14.88 -1.56
N PRO A 101 3.34 -15.35 -1.79
CA PRO A 101 4.59 -14.61 -1.91
C PRO A 101 4.71 -13.92 -3.27
N PHE A 102 5.41 -12.82 -3.29
CA PHE A 102 5.58 -12.05 -4.53
C PHE A 102 7.05 -11.73 -4.76
N GLU A 103 7.39 -11.38 -5.99
CA GLU A 103 8.71 -10.87 -6.31
C GLU A 103 8.73 -9.38 -6.09
N PRO A 104 9.78 -8.82 -5.52
CA PRO A 104 9.86 -7.36 -5.35
C PRO A 104 9.65 -6.60 -6.64
N ARG A 105 10.09 -7.16 -7.76
CA ARG A 105 9.93 -6.52 -9.05
C ARG A 105 8.45 -6.46 -9.46
N GLU A 106 7.68 -7.48 -9.09
CA GLU A 106 6.25 -7.48 -9.36
C GLU A 106 5.55 -6.41 -8.53
N LEU A 107 5.92 -6.27 -7.27
CA LEU A 107 5.37 -5.23 -6.42
C LEU A 107 5.66 -3.85 -7.01
N LEU A 108 6.90 -3.63 -7.43
CA LEU A 108 7.28 -2.36 -8.03
C LEU A 108 6.45 -2.06 -9.28
N ALA A 109 6.26 -3.05 -10.12
CA ALA A 109 5.47 -2.86 -11.35
C ALA A 109 4.04 -2.47 -11.02
N ARG A 110 3.44 -3.08 -10.00
CA ARG A 110 2.08 -2.75 -9.62
C ARG A 110 1.98 -1.37 -8.98
N ILE A 111 2.96 -1.01 -8.16
CA ILE A 111 3.03 0.33 -7.57
C ILE A 111 3.05 1.38 -8.69
N ARG A 112 3.91 1.17 -9.67
CA ARG A 112 4.01 2.12 -10.77
C ARG A 112 2.72 2.21 -11.58
N ALA A 113 2.04 1.07 -11.77
CA ALA A 113 0.79 1.06 -12.50
C ALA A 113 -0.30 1.82 -11.75
N VAL A 114 -0.39 1.63 -10.44
CA VAL A 114 -1.38 2.34 -9.62
C VAL A 114 -1.10 3.84 -9.63
N LEU A 115 0.16 4.21 -9.44
CA LEU A 115 0.53 5.62 -9.43
C LEU A 115 0.24 6.29 -10.78
N ARG A 116 0.47 5.58 -11.86
CA ARG A 116 0.17 6.09 -13.20
C ARG A 116 -1.30 6.39 -13.35
N ARG A 117 -2.16 5.50 -12.87
CA ARG A 117 -3.60 5.70 -12.97
C ARG A 117 -4.06 6.89 -12.15
N HIS A 118 -3.50 7.06 -10.95
CA HIS A 118 -3.90 8.14 -10.08
C HIS A 118 -3.27 9.47 -10.45
N GLY A 119 -2.03 9.44 -10.89
CA GLY A 119 -1.35 10.61 -11.29
C GLY A 119 -1.69 11.01 -12.68
N GLY A 120 -2.42 10.16 -13.28
CA GLY A 120 -2.93 10.32 -14.55
C GLY A 120 -2.22 11.13 -15.53
N GLN A 121 -2.55 12.23 -15.64
CA GLN A 121 -1.98 13.09 -16.56
C GLN A 121 -0.79 13.74 -16.08
N ALA A 122 -0.36 13.41 -14.97
CA ALA A 122 0.65 14.13 -14.47
C ALA A 122 1.87 13.89 -15.06
N ALA A 123 2.80 14.48 -14.63
CA ALA A 123 4.06 14.42 -15.02
C ALA A 123 4.57 13.10 -14.87
N PRO A 124 4.59 12.47 -15.80
CA PRO A 124 4.97 11.16 -15.70
C PRO A 124 6.33 10.89 -15.31
N SER A 125 7.15 11.70 -15.54
CA SER A 125 8.52 11.43 -15.19
C SER A 125 8.76 11.45 -13.75
N GLN A 126 7.81 11.84 -12.97
CA GLN A 126 8.07 12.01 -11.66
C GLN A 126 7.84 10.89 -10.92
N PRO A 127 8.61 10.32 -10.57
CA PRO A 127 8.45 9.21 -9.80
C PRO A 127 8.08 9.52 -8.50
N LEU A 128 7.82 9.67 -7.97
CA LEU A 128 7.73 9.75 -6.92
C LEU A 128 7.29 9.72 -5.89
N LEU A 129 7.17 9.58 -5.39
CA LEU A 129 6.66 9.33 -4.49
C LEU A 129 7.04 9.51 -3.35
N GLN A 130 6.99 9.81 -2.86
CA GLN A 130 7.31 9.96 -1.85
C GLN A 130 6.80 9.90 -1.03
#